data_1fef019bb3db22f1ea69f65d1d7631ae
#
_entry.id   1fef019bb3db22f1ea69f65d1d7631ae
#
_cell.length_a   1.000
_cell.length_b   1.000
_cell.length_c   1.000
_cell.angle_alpha   90.00
_cell.angle_beta   90.00
_cell.angle_gamma   90.00
#
_symmetry.space_group_name_H-M   'P 1'
#
loop_
_entity.id
_entity.type
_entity.pdbx_description
1 polymer ?
#
loop_
_entity_poly.entity_id
_entity_poly.type
_entity_poly.pdbx_seq_one_letter_code
_entity_poly.pdbx_strand_id
1 'polypeptide(L)'
;MNHLLYSLSDVRDFFDKRDFRLCSFDTETTSLNYHTLRMMGCSFHNGDSTCYINLRGNPERDSITAYLKHLFATHIKNLVMHNAPFDLKVLHKEGITDVTDNIFCTMTAHHLIDENSNHGLKELSLRYLKVEGIRTFAEASKYGFDSPEFVEYACNDAIWTWELHKIFNKKLFELEINRLFFEVEMPFQFTIMDLEINGVRVNLERLEELRIAASAKRFELKRKMYDIAGLGYTLQADMFTGEAEMVSKHKLGNQQRAQIIKSRGLDSPYKTDGGDISVGKETLIHLRGDEFVDALYLYNIVDKLLSSFVEKIPSMIDDDGRVRASYNNTGTVTGRLSSSDPNMQQNPKVNPVLPFDFKGIFEADEGKSIVSADYAGQELRLLAIVSGDETLIDAFKQNLDPHLMTGNAVFGLGLTKEQMKRTSDEYKELKELYDHERHIGKNGYNFPIIYGTTSYGIARNTGVSEEEAQAGIDKFFNTYPGVRDAINKCTSFLKKCWHVRSLTRRRRRLDPNQKKSYRQAFNFLIQGLASDMIRRACNLVREEIKRHPEWEAKIIMIVHDEIVFEIKNEYLDVATEKIKFIMEHAMDLPLDMEVEIGIGKTYSEAK
;
A
#
# COMPACT_ATOMS: atom_id res chain seq x y z
N MET A 1 -6.87 18.77 35.63
CA MET A 1 -5.91 18.12 36.57
C MET A 1 -5.69 16.70 36.05
N ASN A 2 -4.44 16.27 35.91
CA ASN A 2 -4.11 14.93 35.45
C ASN A 2 -4.16 13.96 36.63
N HIS A 3 -4.87 12.85 36.49
CA HIS A 3 -5.03 11.83 37.54
C HIS A 3 -4.22 10.59 37.19
N LEU A 4 -3.32 10.17 38.07
CA LEU A 4 -2.72 8.84 38.03
C LEU A 4 -3.64 7.86 38.76
N LEU A 5 -4.07 6.79 38.06
CA LEU A 5 -4.92 5.74 38.62
C LEU A 5 -4.12 4.44 38.69
N TYR A 6 -4.10 3.82 39.87
CA TYR A 6 -3.28 2.62 40.08
C TYR A 6 -4.11 1.44 40.64
N SER A 7 -5.11 1.67 41.47
CA SER A 7 -6.00 0.62 41.98
C SER A 7 -7.30 0.52 41.16
N LEU A 8 -7.93 -0.66 41.18
CA LEU A 8 -9.27 -0.85 40.60
C LEU A 8 -10.30 0.09 41.22
N SER A 9 -10.18 0.36 42.51
CA SER A 9 -11.07 1.30 43.22
C SER A 9 -10.96 2.71 42.65
N ASP A 10 -9.73 3.20 42.45
CA ASP A 10 -9.49 4.54 41.87
C ASP A 10 -10.04 4.63 40.43
N VAL A 11 -9.83 3.57 39.65
CA VAL A 11 -10.32 3.51 38.25
C VAL A 11 -11.85 3.57 38.23
N ARG A 12 -12.55 2.75 39.04
CA ARG A 12 -14.01 2.77 39.14
C ARG A 12 -14.52 4.13 39.57
N ASP A 13 -14.00 4.64 40.70
CA ASP A 13 -14.37 5.94 41.25
C ASP A 13 -14.20 7.08 40.24
N PHE A 14 -13.18 7.00 39.39
CA PHE A 14 -12.92 8.01 38.38
C PHE A 14 -13.96 7.98 37.26
N PHE A 15 -14.29 6.80 36.72
CA PHE A 15 -15.22 6.66 35.59
C PHE A 15 -16.69 6.74 36.05
N ASP A 16 -17.06 6.19 37.23
CA ASP A 16 -18.45 6.21 37.72
C ASP A 16 -18.94 7.64 38.01
N LYS A 17 -18.03 8.57 38.30
CA LYS A 17 -18.35 9.97 38.61
C LYS A 17 -18.30 10.90 37.40
N ARG A 18 -17.98 10.41 36.22
CA ARG A 18 -17.73 11.25 35.03
C ARG A 18 -18.29 10.61 33.78
N ASP A 19 -18.67 11.45 32.81
CA ASP A 19 -19.17 10.97 31.51
C ASP A 19 -18.02 10.77 30.50
N PHE A 20 -17.77 9.51 30.16
CA PHE A 20 -16.79 9.10 29.16
C PHE A 20 -17.43 8.47 27.92
N ARG A 21 -18.72 8.75 27.64
CA ARG A 21 -19.37 8.26 26.39
C ARG A 21 -18.69 8.78 25.13
N LEU A 22 -18.09 9.95 25.21
CA LEU A 22 -17.18 10.48 24.19
C LEU A 22 -15.86 10.83 24.87
N CYS A 23 -14.77 10.23 24.42
CA CYS A 23 -13.45 10.50 24.99
C CYS A 23 -12.35 10.31 23.94
N SER A 24 -11.20 10.93 24.17
CA SER A 24 -9.95 10.55 23.53
C SER A 24 -9.24 9.47 24.34
N PHE A 25 -8.48 8.66 23.64
CA PHE A 25 -7.79 7.49 24.18
C PHE A 25 -6.42 7.33 23.53
N ASP A 26 -5.43 6.96 24.33
CA ASP A 26 -4.07 6.68 23.86
C ASP A 26 -3.45 5.58 24.71
N THR A 27 -2.54 4.77 24.14
CA THR A 27 -1.93 3.62 24.80
C THR A 27 -0.40 3.71 24.84
N GLU A 28 0.17 3.32 25.98
CA GLU A 28 1.60 3.13 26.17
C GLU A 28 1.95 1.64 26.17
N THR A 29 2.95 1.21 25.38
CA THR A 29 3.25 -0.19 25.16
C THR A 29 4.72 -0.54 25.31
N THR A 30 5.00 -1.83 25.55
CA THR A 30 6.37 -2.37 25.63
C THR A 30 7.08 -2.46 24.28
N SER A 31 6.32 -2.61 23.19
CA SER A 31 6.81 -2.89 21.84
C SER A 31 5.79 -2.42 20.79
N LEU A 32 6.22 -2.24 19.56
CA LEU A 32 5.34 -1.99 18.41
C LEU A 32 4.91 -3.30 17.72
N ASN A 33 5.63 -4.40 17.94
CA ASN A 33 5.32 -5.70 17.36
C ASN A 33 4.14 -6.36 18.09
N TYR A 34 3.11 -6.78 17.37
CA TYR A 34 1.87 -7.33 17.91
C TYR A 34 2.08 -8.53 18.83
N HIS A 35 3.05 -9.44 18.54
CA HIS A 35 3.29 -10.62 19.37
C HIS A 35 3.88 -10.28 20.72
N THR A 36 4.79 -9.33 20.77
CA THR A 36 5.56 -8.97 21.96
C THR A 36 5.00 -7.76 22.71
N LEU A 37 4.08 -7.00 22.06
CA LEU A 37 3.49 -5.85 22.72
C LEU A 37 2.64 -6.25 23.92
N ARG A 38 2.71 -5.40 24.96
CA ARG A 38 1.84 -5.41 26.14
C ARG A 38 1.48 -3.97 26.44
N MET A 39 0.25 -3.72 26.80
CA MET A 39 -0.17 -2.39 27.26
C MET A 39 0.46 -2.11 28.62
N MET A 40 1.28 -1.10 28.72
CA MET A 40 1.89 -0.65 29.99
C MET A 40 0.99 0.33 30.73
N GLY A 41 0.14 1.03 30.03
CA GLY A 41 -0.83 1.96 30.54
C GLY A 41 -1.67 2.54 29.42
N CYS A 42 -2.68 3.29 29.81
CA CYS A 42 -3.52 4.02 28.87
C CYS A 42 -4.05 5.32 29.48
N SER A 43 -4.29 6.30 28.63
CA SER A 43 -4.82 7.60 29.02
C SER A 43 -6.18 7.87 28.40
N PHE A 44 -7.03 8.58 29.13
CA PHE A 44 -8.35 9.01 28.72
C PHE A 44 -8.55 10.50 29.00
N HIS A 45 -9.25 11.19 28.09
CA HIS A 45 -9.69 12.55 28.29
C HIS A 45 -11.08 12.77 27.70
N ASN A 46 -11.99 13.41 28.44
CA ASN A 46 -13.38 13.65 28.03
C ASN A 46 -13.72 15.13 27.79
N GLY A 47 -12.71 15.99 27.72
CA GLY A 47 -12.87 17.44 27.62
C GLY A 47 -12.71 18.19 28.95
N ASP A 48 -13.01 17.56 30.06
CA ASP A 48 -12.94 18.18 31.42
C ASP A 48 -11.92 17.48 32.31
N SER A 49 -11.86 16.15 32.26
CA SER A 49 -11.06 15.31 33.14
C SER A 49 -10.12 14.40 32.34
N THR A 50 -8.91 14.23 32.85
CA THR A 50 -7.87 13.39 32.24
C THR A 50 -7.33 12.41 33.26
N CYS A 51 -7.12 11.16 32.84
CA CYS A 51 -6.40 10.18 33.65
C CYS A 51 -5.38 9.39 32.83
N TYR A 52 -4.37 8.91 33.53
CA TYR A 52 -3.47 7.85 33.07
C TYR A 52 -3.62 6.66 34.03
N ILE A 53 -3.88 5.48 33.48
CA ILE A 53 -3.98 4.22 34.22
C ILE A 53 -2.66 3.49 34.03
N ASN A 54 -1.88 3.29 35.09
CA ASN A 54 -0.64 2.54 35.04
C ASN A 54 -0.89 1.04 35.25
N LEU A 55 -0.56 0.23 34.26
CA LEU A 55 -0.68 -1.24 34.27
C LEU A 55 0.65 -1.95 34.41
N ARG A 56 1.78 -1.23 34.33
CA ARG A 56 3.11 -1.81 34.38
C ARG A 56 3.46 -2.29 35.78
N GLY A 57 3.65 -3.62 35.94
CA GLY A 57 3.93 -4.21 37.27
C GLY A 57 2.79 -4.07 38.26
N ASN A 58 1.60 -3.69 37.80
CA ASN A 58 0.44 -3.46 38.67
C ASN A 58 -0.18 -4.79 39.13
N PRO A 59 -0.30 -5.05 40.43
CA PRO A 59 -0.86 -6.28 40.95
C PRO A 59 -2.36 -6.47 40.62
N GLU A 60 -3.08 -5.37 40.35
CA GLU A 60 -4.51 -5.39 40.01
C GLU A 60 -4.74 -5.31 38.47
N ARG A 61 -3.68 -5.47 37.66
CA ARG A 61 -3.72 -5.36 36.19
C ARG A 61 -4.91 -6.09 35.57
N ASP A 62 -5.08 -7.37 35.91
CA ASP A 62 -6.13 -8.20 35.29
C ASP A 62 -7.53 -7.71 35.64
N SER A 63 -7.73 -7.27 36.90
CA SER A 63 -9.00 -6.72 37.38
C SER A 63 -9.31 -5.38 36.72
N ILE A 64 -8.30 -4.53 36.54
CA ILE A 64 -8.43 -3.25 35.85
C ILE A 64 -8.72 -3.49 34.35
N THR A 65 -8.01 -4.41 33.71
CA THR A 65 -8.24 -4.77 32.29
C THR A 65 -9.65 -5.32 32.08
N ALA A 66 -10.14 -6.16 32.99
CA ALA A 66 -11.53 -6.65 32.98
C ALA A 66 -12.55 -5.50 33.10
N TYR A 67 -12.28 -4.53 33.97
CA TYR A 67 -13.14 -3.34 34.07
C TYR A 67 -13.07 -2.47 32.81
N LEU A 68 -11.89 -2.26 32.23
CA LEU A 68 -11.74 -1.55 30.96
C LEU A 68 -12.53 -2.24 29.84
N LYS A 69 -12.47 -3.58 29.76
CA LYS A 69 -13.27 -4.34 28.80
C LYS A 69 -14.77 -4.05 28.96
N HIS A 70 -15.27 -4.03 30.20
CA HIS A 70 -16.65 -3.65 30.47
C HIS A 70 -16.94 -2.19 30.08
N LEU A 71 -16.05 -1.26 30.39
CA LEU A 71 -16.18 0.16 30.07
C LEU A 71 -16.30 0.40 28.56
N PHE A 72 -15.42 -0.23 27.75
CA PHE A 72 -15.47 -0.16 26.29
C PHE A 72 -16.77 -0.74 25.72
N ALA A 73 -17.22 -1.88 26.21
CA ALA A 73 -18.43 -2.54 25.73
C ALA A 73 -19.72 -1.76 26.06
N THR A 74 -19.77 -1.09 27.20
CA THR A 74 -21.04 -0.55 27.75
C THR A 74 -21.13 0.97 27.76
N HIS A 75 -20.04 1.68 28.07
CA HIS A 75 -20.08 3.12 28.38
C HIS A 75 -19.52 3.97 27.22
N ILE A 76 -18.38 3.60 26.63
CA ILE A 76 -17.77 4.38 25.57
C ILE A 76 -18.57 4.20 24.27
N LYS A 77 -19.08 5.30 23.72
CA LYS A 77 -19.90 5.32 22.50
C LYS A 77 -19.21 5.97 21.31
N ASN A 78 -18.26 6.87 21.59
CA ASN A 78 -17.47 7.57 20.58
C ASN A 78 -16.02 7.65 21.09
N LEU A 79 -15.07 7.23 20.26
CA LEU A 79 -13.68 7.11 20.65
C LEU A 79 -12.79 7.93 19.70
N VAL A 80 -12.02 8.85 20.26
CA VAL A 80 -11.07 9.67 19.50
C VAL A 80 -9.66 9.17 19.76
N MET A 81 -8.93 8.87 18.69
CA MET A 81 -7.56 8.34 18.77
C MET A 81 -6.64 9.06 17.80
N HIS A 82 -5.34 8.93 18.00
CA HIS A 82 -4.33 9.34 17.02
C HIS A 82 -3.59 8.10 16.52
N ASN A 83 -3.64 7.79 15.21
CA ASN A 83 -3.20 6.50 14.65
C ASN A 83 -4.02 5.32 15.18
N ALA A 84 -5.35 5.43 15.08
CA ALA A 84 -6.31 4.49 15.63
C ALA A 84 -6.01 2.98 15.43
N PRO A 85 -5.47 2.51 14.27
CA PRO A 85 -5.15 1.08 14.10
C PRO A 85 -4.19 0.55 15.15
N PHE A 86 -3.27 1.38 15.65
CA PHE A 86 -2.34 0.97 16.69
C PHE A 86 -3.05 0.72 18.03
N ASP A 87 -3.83 1.67 18.52
CA ASP A 87 -4.55 1.52 19.80
C ASP A 87 -5.59 0.40 19.72
N LEU A 88 -6.30 0.26 18.60
CA LEU A 88 -7.24 -0.84 18.35
C LEU A 88 -6.53 -2.20 18.43
N LYS A 89 -5.33 -2.30 17.87
CA LYS A 89 -4.49 -3.51 17.92
C LYS A 89 -4.05 -3.82 19.36
N VAL A 90 -3.69 -2.80 20.14
CA VAL A 90 -3.35 -2.95 21.57
C VAL A 90 -4.56 -3.44 22.37
N LEU A 91 -5.72 -2.83 22.18
CA LEU A 91 -6.97 -3.24 22.82
C LEU A 91 -7.32 -4.70 22.48
N HIS A 92 -7.22 -5.08 21.21
CA HIS A 92 -7.43 -6.45 20.77
C HIS A 92 -6.48 -7.44 21.46
N LYS A 93 -5.19 -7.09 21.60
CA LYS A 93 -4.19 -7.92 22.28
C LYS A 93 -4.48 -8.14 23.76
N GLU A 94 -5.08 -7.15 24.41
CA GLU A 94 -5.51 -7.23 25.82
C GLU A 94 -6.92 -7.87 25.96
N GLY A 95 -7.50 -8.39 24.89
CA GLY A 95 -8.81 -9.04 24.90
C GLY A 95 -10.00 -8.07 24.99
N ILE A 96 -9.78 -6.79 24.72
CA ILE A 96 -10.82 -5.74 24.64
C ILE A 96 -11.25 -5.65 23.17
N THR A 97 -12.23 -6.44 22.77
CA THR A 97 -12.69 -6.58 21.39
C THR A 97 -14.00 -5.85 21.09
N ASP A 98 -14.81 -5.60 22.11
CA ASP A 98 -16.08 -4.86 21.99
C ASP A 98 -15.81 -3.34 22.06
N VAL A 99 -15.16 -2.82 21.04
CA VAL A 99 -14.90 -1.39 20.86
C VAL A 99 -15.95 -0.81 19.92
N THR A 100 -16.43 0.40 20.22
CA THR A 100 -17.41 1.10 19.36
C THR A 100 -16.86 1.29 17.94
N ASP A 101 -17.72 1.12 16.92
CA ASP A 101 -17.39 1.45 15.52
C ASP A 101 -17.37 2.98 15.28
N ASN A 102 -17.89 3.79 16.21
CA ASN A 102 -17.86 5.24 16.13
C ASN A 102 -16.50 5.78 16.60
N ILE A 103 -15.53 5.71 15.74
CA ILE A 103 -14.18 6.20 16.02
C ILE A 103 -13.85 7.45 15.22
N PHE A 104 -12.89 8.23 15.71
CA PHE A 104 -12.29 9.37 15.03
C PHE A 104 -10.77 9.29 15.12
N CYS A 105 -10.09 9.11 13.99
CA CYS A 105 -8.63 9.13 13.92
C CYS A 105 -8.12 10.51 13.49
N THR A 106 -7.48 11.25 14.39
CA THR A 106 -6.99 12.61 14.11
C THR A 106 -5.85 12.62 13.07
N MET A 107 -5.02 11.57 12.99
CA MET A 107 -4.00 11.40 11.97
C MET A 107 -4.62 11.32 10.57
N THR A 108 -5.61 10.45 10.39
CA THR A 108 -6.33 10.27 9.12
C THR A 108 -7.15 11.51 8.76
N ALA A 109 -7.79 12.15 9.74
CA ALA A 109 -8.50 13.42 9.52
C ALA A 109 -7.57 14.50 8.96
N HIS A 110 -6.39 14.65 9.57
CA HIS A 110 -5.41 15.62 9.10
C HIS A 110 -4.87 15.28 7.70
N HIS A 111 -4.65 14.01 7.39
CA HIS A 111 -4.23 13.59 6.04
C HIS A 111 -5.25 13.99 4.96
N LEU A 112 -6.56 13.86 5.23
CA LEU A 112 -7.60 14.34 4.30
C LEU A 112 -7.64 15.87 4.19
N ILE A 113 -7.30 16.59 5.26
CA ILE A 113 -7.27 18.06 5.28
C ILE A 113 -6.00 18.59 4.61
N ASP A 114 -4.85 17.96 4.86
CA ASP A 114 -3.52 18.38 4.39
C ASP A 114 -2.61 17.19 4.09
N GLU A 115 -2.75 16.60 2.91
CA GLU A 115 -2.00 15.42 2.47
C GLU A 115 -0.50 15.67 2.22
N ASN A 116 -0.05 16.93 2.24
CA ASN A 116 1.33 17.31 1.92
C ASN A 116 2.23 17.51 3.16
N SER A 117 1.69 17.37 4.37
CA SER A 117 2.43 17.65 5.60
C SER A 117 2.60 16.42 6.49
N ASN A 118 3.36 16.55 7.56
CA ASN A 118 3.50 15.52 8.58
C ASN A 118 2.19 15.40 9.39
N HIS A 119 1.83 14.18 9.78
CA HIS A 119 0.59 13.87 10.48
C HIS A 119 0.81 13.38 11.92
N GLY A 120 2.04 13.37 12.42
CA GLY A 120 2.37 12.93 13.79
C GLY A 120 1.77 13.85 14.85
N LEU A 121 1.31 13.27 15.98
CA LEU A 121 0.61 13.99 17.05
C LEU A 121 1.40 15.22 17.55
N LYS A 122 2.67 15.03 17.84
CA LYS A 122 3.54 16.09 18.37
C LYS A 122 3.66 17.28 17.39
N GLU A 123 3.85 16.97 16.10
CA GLU A 123 3.93 17.96 15.02
C GLU A 123 2.61 18.74 14.86
N LEU A 124 1.49 18.01 14.91
CA LEU A 124 0.17 18.64 14.80
C LEU A 124 -0.14 19.51 16.03
N SER A 125 0.26 19.09 17.22
CA SER A 125 0.08 19.84 18.46
C SER A 125 0.89 21.14 18.45
N LEU A 126 2.15 21.10 17.99
CA LEU A 126 2.94 22.32 17.75
C LEU A 126 2.26 23.26 16.76
N ARG A 127 1.78 22.71 15.63
CA ARG A 127 1.22 23.50 14.54
C ARG A 127 -0.13 24.13 14.88
N TYR A 128 -1.05 23.37 15.45
CA TYR A 128 -2.44 23.77 15.65
C TYR A 128 -2.77 24.26 17.06
N LEU A 129 -2.14 23.69 18.09
CA LEU A 129 -2.40 24.01 19.49
C LEU A 129 -1.36 24.95 20.09
N LYS A 130 -0.23 25.14 19.40
CA LYS A 130 0.87 26.02 19.86
C LYS A 130 1.47 25.58 21.20
N VAL A 131 1.46 24.29 21.48
CA VAL A 131 2.04 23.73 22.70
C VAL A 131 3.56 23.88 22.70
N GLU A 132 4.15 23.99 23.89
CA GLU A 132 5.59 24.08 24.10
C GLU A 132 6.06 22.95 25.02
N GLY A 133 7.36 22.70 25.11
CA GLY A 133 7.95 21.74 26.05
C GLY A 133 7.55 20.28 25.78
N ILE A 134 7.31 19.89 24.54
CA ILE A 134 6.91 18.53 24.16
C ILE A 134 8.03 17.56 24.50
N ARG A 135 7.71 16.51 25.26
CA ARG A 135 8.59 15.36 25.52
C ARG A 135 8.30 14.22 24.57
N THR A 136 9.32 13.45 24.25
CA THR A 136 9.17 12.14 23.59
C THR A 136 8.97 11.06 24.63
N PHE A 137 8.43 9.89 24.23
CA PHE A 137 8.35 8.71 25.09
C PHE A 137 9.70 8.37 25.75
N ALA A 138 10.78 8.39 24.96
CA ALA A 138 12.13 8.07 25.45
C ALA A 138 12.64 9.08 26.50
N GLU A 139 12.21 10.32 26.44
CA GLU A 139 12.52 11.33 27.46
C GLU A 139 11.68 11.15 28.71
N ALA A 140 10.37 11.00 28.56
CA ALA A 140 9.44 10.86 29.68
C ALA A 140 9.70 9.56 30.47
N SER A 141 9.98 8.44 29.81
CA SER A 141 10.23 7.14 30.44
C SER A 141 11.47 7.09 31.34
N LYS A 142 12.43 8.02 31.18
CA LYS A 142 13.60 8.13 32.04
C LYS A 142 13.24 8.49 33.51
N TYR A 143 12.12 9.15 33.71
CA TYR A 143 11.65 9.54 35.04
C TYR A 143 10.89 8.42 35.76
N GLY A 144 10.54 7.33 35.04
CA GLY A 144 9.70 6.25 35.55
C GLY A 144 8.21 6.45 35.20
N PHE A 145 7.49 5.34 35.06
CA PHE A 145 6.12 5.32 34.52
C PHE A 145 5.05 5.85 35.49
N ASP A 146 5.40 6.05 36.78
CA ASP A 146 4.54 6.64 37.82
C ASP A 146 4.93 8.09 38.11
N SER A 147 5.97 8.61 37.46
CA SER A 147 6.45 9.97 37.72
C SER A 147 5.44 11.00 37.20
N PRO A 148 5.36 12.19 37.85
CA PRO A 148 4.55 13.29 37.34
C PRO A 148 4.86 13.63 35.89
N GLU A 149 6.14 13.53 35.47
CA GLU A 149 6.59 13.81 34.11
C GLU A 149 6.06 12.82 33.09
N PHE A 150 5.97 11.53 33.43
CA PHE A 150 5.42 10.51 32.54
C PHE A 150 3.89 10.60 32.49
N VAL A 151 3.24 10.80 33.63
CA VAL A 151 1.78 11.02 33.73
C VAL A 151 1.37 12.25 32.91
N GLU A 152 2.13 13.35 33.01
CA GLU A 152 1.90 14.52 32.17
C GLU A 152 2.03 14.20 30.68
N TYR A 153 3.08 13.47 30.30
CA TYR A 153 3.32 13.05 28.92
C TYR A 153 2.14 12.24 28.38
N ALA A 154 1.76 11.15 29.04
CA ALA A 154 0.68 10.26 28.61
C ALA A 154 -0.69 10.98 28.60
N CYS A 155 -0.99 11.80 29.59
CA CYS A 155 -2.21 12.60 29.62
C CYS A 155 -2.25 13.64 28.50
N ASN A 156 -1.12 14.26 28.17
CA ASN A 156 -1.05 15.25 27.10
C ASN A 156 -1.36 14.65 25.73
N ASP A 157 -0.98 13.40 25.46
CA ASP A 157 -1.28 12.74 24.20
C ASP A 157 -2.81 12.58 24.03
N ALA A 158 -3.53 12.22 25.08
CA ALA A 158 -5.00 12.18 25.06
C ALA A 158 -5.62 13.58 24.95
N ILE A 159 -5.13 14.59 25.69
CA ILE A 159 -5.62 15.97 25.64
C ILE A 159 -5.42 16.56 24.23
N TRP A 160 -4.23 16.42 23.66
CA TRP A 160 -3.96 16.98 22.34
C TRP A 160 -4.77 16.29 21.24
N THR A 161 -4.97 14.98 21.36
CA THR A 161 -5.83 14.21 20.46
C THR A 161 -7.26 14.75 20.50
N TRP A 162 -7.79 15.06 21.69
CA TRP A 162 -9.11 15.67 21.86
C TRP A 162 -9.20 17.07 21.26
N GLU A 163 -8.23 17.94 21.51
CA GLU A 163 -8.25 19.31 20.99
C GLU A 163 -8.10 19.33 19.44
N LEU A 164 -7.24 18.47 18.90
CA LEU A 164 -7.12 18.31 17.45
C LEU A 164 -8.40 17.76 16.82
N HIS A 165 -9.12 16.85 17.50
CA HIS A 165 -10.42 16.36 17.05
C HIS A 165 -11.41 17.52 16.84
N LYS A 166 -11.54 18.43 17.79
CA LYS A 166 -12.46 19.58 17.66
C LYS A 166 -12.14 20.44 16.43
N ILE A 167 -10.85 20.68 16.19
CA ILE A 167 -10.38 21.46 15.04
C ILE A 167 -10.62 20.72 13.74
N PHE A 168 -10.22 19.44 13.66
CA PHE A 168 -10.28 18.67 12.43
C PHE A 168 -11.70 18.27 12.05
N ASN A 169 -12.53 17.93 13.01
CA ASN A 169 -13.94 17.63 12.76
C ASN A 169 -14.63 18.82 12.07
N LYS A 170 -14.46 20.05 12.59
CA LYS A 170 -14.97 21.26 11.95
C LYS A 170 -14.45 21.41 10.52
N LYS A 171 -13.13 21.24 10.29
CA LYS A 171 -12.52 21.34 8.96
C LYS A 171 -13.00 20.28 7.96
N LEU A 172 -13.29 19.06 8.39
CA LEU A 172 -13.84 18.02 7.53
C LEU A 172 -15.19 18.41 6.94
N PHE A 173 -16.07 19.04 7.75
CA PHE A 173 -17.35 19.57 7.28
C PHE A 173 -17.18 20.80 6.39
N GLU A 174 -16.34 21.77 6.75
CA GLU A 174 -16.04 22.95 5.94
C GLU A 174 -15.48 22.59 4.56
N LEU A 175 -14.71 21.51 4.47
CA LEU A 175 -14.11 21.01 3.24
C LEU A 175 -15.00 20.01 2.49
N GLU A 176 -16.17 19.67 3.02
CA GLU A 176 -17.12 18.69 2.45
C GLU A 176 -16.51 17.30 2.19
N ILE A 177 -15.62 16.85 3.08
CA ILE A 177 -14.95 15.54 3.04
C ILE A 177 -15.35 14.64 4.23
N ASN A 178 -16.30 15.09 5.03
CA ASN A 178 -16.81 14.37 6.21
C ASN A 178 -17.42 13.00 5.83
N ARG A 179 -18.16 12.88 4.71
CA ARG A 179 -18.69 11.59 4.28
C ARG A 179 -17.58 10.58 3.96
N LEU A 180 -16.58 10.99 3.19
CA LEU A 180 -15.41 10.15 2.92
C LEU A 180 -14.74 9.71 4.22
N PHE A 181 -14.57 10.64 5.17
CA PHE A 181 -13.95 10.35 6.45
C PHE A 181 -14.75 9.31 7.27
N PHE A 182 -16.03 9.56 7.52
CA PHE A 182 -16.82 8.70 8.39
C PHE A 182 -17.29 7.39 7.72
N GLU A 183 -17.61 7.40 6.40
CA GLU A 183 -18.15 6.25 5.71
C GLU A 183 -17.07 5.32 5.12
N VAL A 184 -15.85 5.83 4.89
CA VAL A 184 -14.78 5.05 4.25
C VAL A 184 -13.54 4.94 5.13
N GLU A 185 -13.00 6.07 5.59
CA GLU A 185 -11.72 6.09 6.30
C GLU A 185 -11.82 5.51 7.72
N MET A 186 -12.88 5.81 8.47
CA MET A 186 -13.00 5.32 9.84
C MET A 186 -13.24 3.81 9.92
N PRO A 187 -14.16 3.21 9.16
CA PRO A 187 -14.27 1.75 9.11
C PRO A 187 -12.98 1.07 8.63
N PHE A 188 -12.22 1.71 7.74
CA PHE A 188 -10.97 1.14 7.24
C PHE A 188 -9.85 1.05 8.28
N GLN A 189 -9.92 1.82 9.39
CA GLN A 189 -8.97 1.68 10.49
C GLN A 189 -9.00 0.26 11.10
N PHE A 190 -10.18 -0.33 11.19
CA PHE A 190 -10.35 -1.71 11.66
C PHE A 190 -9.82 -2.72 10.64
N THR A 191 -9.95 -2.46 9.34
CA THR A 191 -9.33 -3.31 8.31
C THR A 191 -7.81 -3.31 8.41
N ILE A 192 -7.19 -2.15 8.68
CA ILE A 192 -5.74 -2.06 8.91
C ILE A 192 -5.34 -2.85 10.16
N MET A 193 -6.10 -2.70 11.26
CA MET A 193 -5.90 -3.50 12.46
C MET A 193 -5.93 -5.01 12.14
N ASP A 194 -6.95 -5.46 11.43
CA ASP A 194 -7.11 -6.88 11.06
C ASP A 194 -5.94 -7.38 10.21
N LEU A 195 -5.47 -6.59 9.22
CA LEU A 195 -4.30 -6.93 8.39
C LEU A 195 -3.04 -7.13 9.24
N GLU A 196 -2.78 -6.23 10.19
CA GLU A 196 -1.61 -6.28 11.07
C GLU A 196 -1.71 -7.39 12.14
N ILE A 197 -2.93 -7.81 12.49
CA ILE A 197 -3.16 -8.95 13.40
C ILE A 197 -3.07 -10.28 12.65
N ASN A 198 -3.74 -10.37 11.50
CA ASN A 198 -3.84 -11.63 10.75
C ASN A 198 -2.49 -12.06 10.18
N GLY A 199 -1.76 -11.16 9.53
CA GLY A 199 -0.54 -11.50 8.81
C GLY A 199 -0.73 -12.60 7.78
N VAL A 200 0.35 -13.10 7.22
CA VAL A 200 0.34 -14.21 6.25
C VAL A 200 1.35 -15.29 6.67
N ARG A 201 0.97 -16.56 6.56
CA ARG A 201 1.83 -17.69 6.86
C ARG A 201 2.96 -17.81 5.85
N VAL A 202 4.17 -18.08 6.34
CA VAL A 202 5.36 -18.29 5.53
C VAL A 202 5.78 -19.76 5.59
N ASN A 203 5.94 -20.37 4.43
CA ASN A 203 6.53 -21.69 4.31
C ASN A 203 8.06 -21.58 4.40
N LEU A 204 8.63 -21.99 5.53
CA LEU A 204 10.06 -21.86 5.82
C LEU A 204 10.93 -22.73 4.92
N GLU A 205 10.44 -23.90 4.53
CA GLU A 205 11.16 -24.81 3.63
C GLU A 205 11.30 -24.19 2.24
N ARG A 206 10.20 -23.71 1.66
CA ARG A 206 10.22 -22.99 0.37
C ARG A 206 11.05 -21.71 0.43
N LEU A 207 11.01 -20.98 1.53
CA LEU A 207 11.83 -19.79 1.72
C LEU A 207 13.33 -20.12 1.71
N GLU A 208 13.73 -21.21 2.37
CA GLU A 208 15.12 -21.65 2.43
C GLU A 208 15.58 -22.20 1.06
N GLU A 209 14.75 -23.00 0.38
CA GLU A 209 15.03 -23.43 -1.00
C GLU A 209 15.24 -22.25 -1.94
N LEU A 210 14.38 -21.24 -1.85
CA LEU A 210 14.49 -20.00 -2.62
C LEU A 210 15.79 -19.26 -2.28
N ARG A 211 16.15 -19.16 -1.00
CA ARG A 211 17.39 -18.51 -0.53
C ARG A 211 18.62 -19.19 -1.13
N ILE A 212 18.68 -20.51 -1.05
CA ILE A 212 19.80 -21.29 -1.57
C ILE A 212 19.92 -21.12 -3.09
N ALA A 213 18.83 -21.31 -3.82
CA ALA A 213 18.82 -21.20 -5.29
C ALA A 213 19.17 -19.79 -5.78
N ALA A 214 18.60 -18.76 -5.15
CA ALA A 214 18.89 -17.37 -5.49
C ALA A 214 20.31 -16.96 -5.12
N SER A 215 20.85 -17.41 -3.97
CA SER A 215 22.23 -17.15 -3.56
C SER A 215 23.23 -17.79 -4.52
N ALA A 216 23.00 -19.04 -4.93
CA ALA A 216 23.83 -19.71 -5.94
C ALA A 216 23.83 -18.94 -7.27
N LYS A 217 22.66 -18.46 -7.71
CA LYS A 217 22.53 -17.67 -8.94
C LYS A 217 23.19 -16.30 -8.84
N ARG A 218 23.04 -15.61 -7.70
CA ARG A 218 23.76 -14.35 -7.43
C ARG A 218 25.26 -14.53 -7.52
N PHE A 219 25.76 -15.61 -6.93
CA PHE A 219 27.19 -15.94 -6.98
C PHE A 219 27.66 -16.23 -8.43
N GLU A 220 26.96 -17.07 -9.19
CA GLU A 220 27.24 -17.36 -10.60
C GLU A 220 27.33 -16.08 -11.44
N LEU A 221 26.31 -15.21 -11.33
CA LEU A 221 26.22 -13.94 -12.08
C LEU A 221 27.33 -12.96 -11.67
N LYS A 222 27.63 -12.88 -10.38
CA LYS A 222 28.74 -12.07 -9.88
C LYS A 222 30.07 -12.55 -10.45
N ARG A 223 30.33 -13.85 -10.44
CA ARG A 223 31.53 -14.45 -11.02
C ARG A 223 31.63 -14.15 -12.53
N LYS A 224 30.53 -14.38 -13.27
CA LYS A 224 30.48 -14.08 -14.71
C LYS A 224 30.83 -12.62 -15.02
N MET A 225 30.31 -11.66 -14.25
CA MET A 225 30.64 -10.24 -14.42
C MET A 225 32.12 -9.94 -14.17
N TYR A 226 32.74 -10.56 -13.15
CA TYR A 226 34.16 -10.36 -12.86
C TYR A 226 35.06 -10.98 -13.93
N ASP A 227 34.71 -12.20 -14.41
CA ASP A 227 35.45 -12.86 -15.48
C ASP A 227 35.41 -12.03 -16.78
N ILE A 228 34.24 -11.53 -17.18
CA ILE A 228 34.10 -10.67 -18.37
C ILE A 228 34.86 -9.35 -18.20
N ALA A 229 34.89 -8.79 -17.01
CA ALA A 229 35.60 -7.55 -16.71
C ALA A 229 37.12 -7.73 -16.54
N GLY A 230 37.63 -8.96 -16.56
CA GLY A 230 39.04 -9.27 -16.31
C GLY A 230 39.51 -8.94 -14.89
N LEU A 231 38.62 -8.97 -13.91
CA LEU A 231 38.89 -8.62 -12.51
C LEU A 231 39.25 -9.87 -11.70
N GLY A 232 40.40 -9.83 -11.05
CA GLY A 232 40.83 -10.95 -10.18
C GLY A 232 40.00 -11.10 -8.92
N TYR A 233 39.71 -12.36 -8.54
CA TYR A 233 39.06 -12.72 -7.29
C TYR A 233 39.62 -14.06 -6.76
N THR A 234 39.36 -14.32 -5.47
CA THR A 234 39.58 -15.64 -4.84
C THR A 234 38.29 -16.17 -4.30
N LEU A 235 38.15 -17.49 -4.27
CA LEU A 235 37.02 -18.17 -3.67
C LEU A 235 37.39 -18.60 -2.25
N GLN A 236 36.57 -18.27 -1.29
CA GLN A 236 36.69 -18.69 0.11
C GLN A 236 35.38 -19.34 0.54
N ALA A 237 35.43 -20.28 1.44
CA ALA A 237 34.22 -20.75 2.11
C ALA A 237 33.86 -19.77 3.23
N ASP A 238 32.61 -19.37 3.29
CA ASP A 238 32.09 -18.63 4.44
C ASP A 238 32.24 -19.48 5.70
N MET A 239 32.78 -18.88 6.74
CA MET A 239 33.18 -19.61 7.96
C MET A 239 31.96 -20.08 8.78
N PHE A 240 30.77 -19.52 8.56
CA PHE A 240 29.54 -19.84 9.29
C PHE A 240 28.59 -20.71 8.47
N THR A 241 28.46 -20.44 7.16
CA THR A 241 27.52 -21.14 6.29
C THR A 241 28.17 -22.23 5.45
N GLY A 242 29.50 -22.22 5.29
CA GLY A 242 30.22 -23.10 4.39
C GLY A 242 30.00 -22.80 2.90
N GLU A 243 29.20 -21.81 2.56
CA GLU A 243 28.93 -21.39 1.19
C GLU A 243 30.16 -20.72 0.56
N ALA A 244 30.33 -20.90 -0.76
CA ALA A 244 31.44 -20.26 -1.47
C ALA A 244 31.21 -18.74 -1.54
N GLU A 245 32.14 -17.98 -0.98
CA GLU A 245 32.16 -16.52 -1.08
C GLU A 245 33.25 -16.06 -2.04
N MET A 246 32.95 -15.04 -2.83
CA MET A 246 33.90 -14.44 -3.75
C MET A 246 34.50 -13.19 -3.13
N VAL A 247 35.79 -13.25 -2.82
CA VAL A 247 36.57 -12.14 -2.27
C VAL A 247 37.40 -11.52 -3.37
N SER A 248 37.24 -10.22 -3.59
CA SER A 248 38.03 -9.46 -4.55
C SER A 248 38.43 -8.11 -3.97
N LYS A 249 39.66 -7.65 -4.34
CA LYS A 249 40.10 -6.30 -4.04
C LYS A 249 39.37 -5.23 -4.86
N HIS A 250 38.70 -5.66 -5.95
CA HIS A 250 37.94 -4.79 -6.84
C HIS A 250 36.45 -4.86 -6.47
N LYS A 251 35.85 -3.73 -6.12
CA LYS A 251 34.40 -3.63 -5.92
C LYS A 251 33.77 -3.16 -7.24
N LEU A 252 32.82 -3.93 -7.78
CA LEU A 252 32.01 -3.52 -8.94
C LEU A 252 30.90 -2.53 -8.51
N GLY A 253 31.29 -1.33 -8.10
CA GLY A 253 30.35 -0.24 -7.86
C GLY A 253 29.78 0.35 -9.16
N ASN A 254 28.80 1.25 -9.06
CA ASN A 254 28.12 1.81 -10.24
C ASN A 254 29.08 2.51 -11.20
N GLN A 255 30.10 3.21 -10.69
CA GLN A 255 31.10 3.87 -11.52
C GLN A 255 31.94 2.87 -12.34
N GLN A 256 32.40 1.78 -11.71
CA GLN A 256 33.16 0.73 -12.40
C GLN A 256 32.29 0.01 -13.43
N ARG A 257 31.01 -0.28 -13.09
CA ARG A 257 30.05 -0.88 -14.03
C ARG A 257 29.85 0.01 -15.27
N ALA A 258 29.69 1.32 -15.09
CA ALA A 258 29.58 2.29 -16.17
C ALA A 258 30.84 2.33 -17.04
N GLN A 259 32.05 2.29 -16.42
CA GLN A 259 33.32 2.24 -17.14
C GLN A 259 33.47 0.96 -17.97
N ILE A 260 33.09 -0.21 -17.43
CA ILE A 260 33.11 -1.48 -18.16
C ILE A 260 32.16 -1.43 -19.35
N ILE A 261 30.92 -0.95 -19.17
CA ILE A 261 29.94 -0.79 -20.26
C ILE A 261 30.55 0.09 -21.37
N LYS A 262 31.15 1.22 -21.00
CA LYS A 262 31.80 2.14 -21.95
C LYS A 262 33.01 1.52 -22.65
N SER A 263 33.88 0.76 -21.93
CA SER A 263 35.04 0.10 -22.53
C SER A 263 34.68 -0.99 -23.54
N ARG A 264 33.45 -1.52 -23.47
CA ARG A 264 32.89 -2.46 -24.42
C ARG A 264 32.28 -1.79 -25.65
N GLY A 265 32.45 -0.48 -25.82
CA GLY A 265 31.93 0.30 -26.93
C GLY A 265 30.44 0.58 -26.89
N LEU A 266 29.79 0.34 -25.73
CA LEU A 266 28.37 0.56 -25.54
C LEU A 266 28.10 1.98 -25.02
N ASP A 267 27.08 2.63 -25.53
CA ASP A 267 26.58 3.92 -25.05
C ASP A 267 25.06 3.88 -24.85
N SER A 268 24.57 4.75 -24.00
CA SER A 268 23.14 4.83 -23.64
C SER A 268 22.70 6.29 -23.54
N PRO A 269 21.49 6.62 -23.97
CA PRO A 269 20.93 7.95 -23.79
C PRO A 269 20.68 8.28 -22.29
N TYR A 270 20.66 7.25 -21.44
CA TYR A 270 20.40 7.42 -19.99
C TYR A 270 21.71 7.72 -19.27
N LYS A 271 21.90 9.00 -18.91
CA LYS A 271 23.09 9.49 -18.21
C LYS A 271 22.73 9.86 -16.77
N THR A 272 23.74 9.86 -15.92
CA THR A 272 23.66 10.47 -14.57
C THR A 272 23.74 12.00 -14.69
N ASP A 273 23.45 12.72 -13.61
CA ASP A 273 23.60 14.18 -13.56
C ASP A 273 25.03 14.64 -13.90
N GLY A 274 26.03 13.79 -13.65
CA GLY A 274 27.44 14.01 -14.01
C GLY A 274 27.81 13.66 -15.47
N GLY A 275 26.86 13.21 -16.29
CA GLY A 275 27.06 12.89 -17.70
C GLY A 275 27.58 11.47 -17.99
N ASP A 276 27.88 10.66 -16.95
CA ASP A 276 28.26 9.27 -17.11
C ASP A 276 27.06 8.38 -17.46
N ILE A 277 27.32 7.20 -18.10
CA ILE A 277 26.27 6.21 -18.36
C ILE A 277 25.63 5.79 -17.02
N SER A 278 24.31 5.95 -16.90
CA SER A 278 23.56 5.38 -15.79
C SER A 278 23.60 3.85 -15.86
N VAL A 279 23.75 3.16 -14.73
CA VAL A 279 23.63 1.70 -14.64
C VAL A 279 22.25 1.27 -14.11
N GLY A 280 21.26 2.12 -14.27
CA GLY A 280 19.86 1.87 -13.91
C GLY A 280 19.19 0.87 -14.84
N LYS A 281 17.99 0.43 -14.45
CA LYS A 281 17.21 -0.59 -15.15
C LYS A 281 16.99 -0.24 -16.65
N GLU A 282 16.71 1.02 -16.94
CA GLU A 282 16.43 1.51 -18.30
C GLU A 282 17.64 1.33 -19.22
N THR A 283 18.83 1.70 -18.73
CA THR A 283 20.10 1.50 -19.46
C THR A 283 20.34 0.03 -19.74
N LEU A 284 20.17 -0.82 -18.69
CA LEU A 284 20.45 -2.23 -18.83
C LEU A 284 19.46 -2.91 -19.79
N ILE A 285 18.20 -2.48 -19.84
CA ILE A 285 17.23 -2.96 -20.82
C ILE A 285 17.61 -2.49 -22.25
N HIS A 286 18.01 -1.23 -22.40
CA HIS A 286 18.42 -0.67 -23.69
C HIS A 286 19.65 -1.36 -24.29
N LEU A 287 20.56 -1.81 -23.44
CA LEU A 287 21.82 -2.44 -23.85
C LEU A 287 21.79 -3.98 -23.77
N ARG A 288 20.59 -4.61 -23.71
CA ARG A 288 20.44 -6.06 -23.70
C ARG A 288 21.08 -6.70 -24.93
N GLY A 289 21.65 -7.90 -24.75
CA GLY A 289 22.40 -8.62 -25.78
C GLY A 289 23.92 -8.58 -25.57
N ASP A 290 24.43 -7.66 -24.75
CA ASP A 290 25.81 -7.71 -24.30
C ASP A 290 25.91 -8.60 -23.05
N GLU A 291 26.88 -9.52 -23.03
CA GLU A 291 27.02 -10.53 -21.97
C GLU A 291 27.23 -9.93 -20.56
N PHE A 292 27.97 -8.81 -20.46
CA PHE A 292 28.17 -8.13 -19.16
C PHE A 292 26.90 -7.44 -18.72
N VAL A 293 26.22 -6.74 -19.61
CA VAL A 293 24.97 -6.04 -19.34
C VAL A 293 23.86 -7.03 -18.95
N ASP A 294 23.75 -8.15 -19.64
CA ASP A 294 22.78 -9.19 -19.34
C ASP A 294 23.04 -9.84 -17.97
N ALA A 295 24.32 -10.13 -17.65
CA ALA A 295 24.69 -10.63 -16.34
C ALA A 295 24.40 -9.63 -15.22
N LEU A 296 24.70 -8.35 -15.44
CA LEU A 296 24.42 -7.27 -14.48
C LEU A 296 22.93 -7.04 -14.28
N TYR A 297 22.13 -7.09 -15.35
CA TYR A 297 20.67 -6.98 -15.26
C TYR A 297 20.07 -8.08 -14.39
N LEU A 298 20.44 -9.33 -14.66
CA LEU A 298 19.96 -10.48 -13.89
C LEU A 298 20.51 -10.45 -12.45
N TYR A 299 21.77 -10.08 -12.25
CA TYR A 299 22.37 -9.91 -10.94
C TYR A 299 21.57 -8.92 -10.08
N ASN A 300 21.22 -7.75 -10.63
CA ASN A 300 20.47 -6.74 -9.90
C ASN A 300 19.07 -7.24 -9.49
N ILE A 301 18.42 -8.06 -10.31
CA ILE A 301 17.11 -8.68 -9.97
C ILE A 301 17.28 -9.65 -8.80
N VAL A 302 18.25 -10.55 -8.89
CA VAL A 302 18.49 -11.58 -7.85
C VAL A 302 18.97 -10.95 -6.55
N ASP A 303 19.89 -9.99 -6.62
CA ASP A 303 20.42 -9.28 -5.45
C ASP A 303 19.32 -8.50 -4.72
N LYS A 304 18.42 -7.84 -5.47
CA LYS A 304 17.24 -7.18 -4.88
C LYS A 304 16.28 -8.18 -4.24
N LEU A 305 16.03 -9.33 -4.87
CA LEU A 305 15.18 -10.38 -4.31
C LEU A 305 15.74 -10.86 -2.96
N LEU A 306 17.03 -11.16 -2.90
CA LEU A 306 17.70 -11.61 -1.68
C LEU A 306 17.71 -10.52 -0.62
N SER A 307 18.36 -9.39 -0.91
CA SER A 307 18.65 -8.34 0.09
C SER A 307 17.41 -7.59 0.59
N SER A 308 16.38 -7.44 -0.24
CA SER A 308 15.18 -6.67 0.13
C SER A 308 14.05 -7.52 0.70
N PHE A 309 14.07 -8.85 0.43
CA PHE A 309 12.97 -9.75 0.80
C PHE A 309 13.48 -11.00 1.52
N VAL A 310 14.12 -11.92 0.80
CA VAL A 310 14.41 -13.29 1.29
C VAL A 310 15.27 -13.30 2.56
N GLU A 311 16.31 -12.48 2.62
CA GLU A 311 17.22 -12.40 3.78
C GLU A 311 16.61 -11.68 4.99
N LYS A 312 15.54 -10.89 4.80
CA LYS A 312 14.89 -10.13 5.87
C LYS A 312 13.71 -10.84 6.50
N ILE A 313 12.93 -11.59 5.70
CA ILE A 313 11.71 -12.25 6.16
C ILE A 313 11.93 -13.13 7.39
N PRO A 314 13.01 -13.96 7.50
CA PRO A 314 13.19 -14.83 8.68
C PRO A 314 13.18 -14.09 10.02
N SER A 315 13.70 -12.87 10.06
CA SER A 315 13.72 -12.06 11.30
C SER A 315 12.38 -11.38 11.62
N MET A 316 11.42 -11.46 10.71
CA MET A 316 10.09 -10.83 10.83
C MET A 316 8.97 -11.86 11.04
N ILE A 317 9.30 -13.15 11.00
CA ILE A 317 8.33 -14.21 11.25
C ILE A 317 8.11 -14.32 12.76
N ASP A 318 6.86 -14.24 13.14
CA ASP A 318 6.43 -14.41 14.51
C ASP A 318 6.33 -15.90 14.92
N ASP A 319 6.17 -16.19 16.22
CA ASP A 319 6.14 -17.54 16.76
C ASP A 319 5.04 -18.44 16.16
N ASP A 320 4.01 -17.84 15.57
CA ASP A 320 2.92 -18.57 14.88
C ASP A 320 3.23 -18.87 13.40
N GLY A 321 4.44 -18.57 12.93
CA GLY A 321 4.87 -18.81 11.56
C GLY A 321 4.34 -17.78 10.54
N ARG A 322 3.80 -16.66 11.02
CA ARG A 322 3.25 -15.60 10.15
C ARG A 322 4.13 -14.35 10.13
N VAL A 323 4.16 -13.67 9.01
CA VAL A 323 4.75 -12.34 8.88
C VAL A 323 3.65 -11.29 8.87
N ARG A 324 3.88 -10.20 9.60
CA ARG A 324 2.94 -9.09 9.77
C ARG A 324 3.59 -7.80 9.31
N ALA A 325 3.13 -7.32 8.15
CA ALA A 325 3.59 -6.03 7.65
C ALA A 325 2.92 -4.88 8.42
N SER A 326 3.61 -3.78 8.55
CA SER A 326 3.03 -2.53 9.01
C SER A 326 2.36 -1.82 7.84
N TYR A 327 1.12 -1.35 8.02
CA TYR A 327 0.36 -0.66 6.99
C TYR A 327 0.17 0.81 7.35
N ASN A 328 0.61 1.70 6.47
CA ASN A 328 0.48 3.15 6.67
C ASN A 328 -0.64 3.72 5.80
N ASN A 329 -1.69 4.21 6.46
CA ASN A 329 -2.88 4.80 5.84
C ASN A 329 -2.65 6.21 5.30
N THR A 330 -1.63 6.89 5.79
CA THR A 330 -1.31 8.29 5.46
C THR A 330 0.01 8.44 4.71
N GLY A 331 0.61 7.33 4.29
CA GLY A 331 1.93 7.28 3.66
C GLY A 331 1.97 7.78 2.21
N THR A 332 0.82 7.97 1.56
CA THR A 332 0.74 8.44 0.17
C THR A 332 -0.22 9.60 0.01
N VAL A 333 0.09 10.53 -0.87
CA VAL A 333 -0.76 11.70 -1.16
C VAL A 333 -2.02 11.35 -1.97
N THR A 334 -2.10 10.16 -2.55
CA THR A 334 -3.25 9.68 -3.32
C THR A 334 -4.27 8.92 -2.48
N GLY A 335 -3.92 8.64 -1.22
CA GLY A 335 -4.70 7.78 -0.34
C GLY A 335 -4.42 6.29 -0.52
N ARG A 336 -3.54 5.87 -1.45
CA ARG A 336 -3.11 4.47 -1.52
C ARG A 336 -2.46 4.05 -0.21
N LEU A 337 -2.77 2.85 0.27
CA LEU A 337 -2.11 2.24 1.41
C LEU A 337 -0.64 1.98 1.05
N SER A 338 0.26 2.16 1.98
CA SER A 338 1.64 1.69 1.85
C SER A 338 1.98 0.68 2.93
N SER A 339 2.94 -0.20 2.68
CA SER A 339 3.38 -1.19 3.67
C SER A 339 4.89 -1.22 3.81
N SER A 340 5.34 -1.59 5.02
CA SER A 340 6.75 -1.80 5.37
C SER A 340 6.87 -2.98 6.33
N ASP A 341 8.06 -3.48 6.46
CA ASP A 341 8.49 -4.45 7.46
C ASP A 341 7.66 -5.77 7.48
N PRO A 342 7.54 -6.49 6.34
CA PRO A 342 8.07 -6.24 5.00
C PRO A 342 7.11 -5.44 4.10
N ASN A 343 7.63 -4.91 2.98
CA ASN A 343 6.78 -4.25 1.99
C ASN A 343 6.02 -5.28 1.15
N MET A 344 4.82 -5.64 1.56
CA MET A 344 3.96 -6.63 0.89
C MET A 344 3.36 -6.14 -0.43
N GLN A 345 3.43 -4.83 -0.72
CA GLN A 345 2.88 -4.25 -1.95
C GLN A 345 3.86 -4.26 -3.13
N GLN A 346 5.13 -4.63 -2.88
CA GLN A 346 6.17 -4.69 -3.91
C GLN A 346 6.72 -6.10 -4.10
N ASN A 347 5.90 -7.12 -3.94
CA ASN A 347 6.32 -8.50 -4.14
C ASN A 347 6.92 -8.71 -5.53
N PRO A 348 8.12 -9.30 -5.64
CA PRO A 348 8.77 -9.57 -6.91
C PRO A 348 7.89 -10.44 -7.81
N LYS A 349 7.79 -10.05 -9.09
CA LYS A 349 7.14 -10.89 -10.11
C LYS A 349 8.12 -11.99 -10.53
N VAL A 350 7.60 -13.17 -10.88
CA VAL A 350 8.39 -14.23 -11.49
C VAL A 350 9.00 -13.70 -12.79
N ASN A 351 10.30 -13.89 -12.95
CA ASN A 351 11.02 -13.53 -14.16
C ASN A 351 11.15 -14.79 -15.03
N PRO A 352 10.82 -14.76 -16.33
CA PRO A 352 10.89 -15.94 -17.19
C PRO A 352 12.28 -16.60 -17.26
N VAL A 353 13.35 -15.81 -17.07
CA VAL A 353 14.75 -16.30 -17.08
C VAL A 353 15.24 -16.75 -15.71
N LEU A 354 14.56 -16.29 -14.65
CA LEU A 354 14.90 -16.57 -13.24
C LEU A 354 13.65 -17.14 -12.56
N PRO A 355 13.48 -18.46 -12.53
CA PRO A 355 12.27 -19.11 -12.03
C PRO A 355 12.18 -19.07 -10.49
N PHE A 356 12.36 -17.89 -9.90
CA PHE A 356 12.26 -17.69 -8.46
C PHE A 356 10.85 -17.25 -8.10
N ASP A 357 10.10 -18.15 -7.49
CA ASP A 357 8.73 -17.87 -7.05
C ASP A 357 8.70 -17.39 -5.59
N PHE A 358 8.89 -16.07 -5.44
CA PHE A 358 8.78 -15.43 -4.13
C PHE A 358 7.36 -15.47 -3.55
N LYS A 359 6.32 -15.39 -4.41
CA LYS A 359 4.94 -15.45 -3.93
C LYS A 359 4.54 -16.81 -3.39
N GLY A 360 5.18 -17.88 -3.89
CA GLY A 360 4.95 -19.25 -3.46
C GLY A 360 5.39 -19.56 -2.02
N ILE A 361 6.17 -18.68 -1.37
CA ILE A 361 6.49 -18.83 0.06
C ILE A 361 5.31 -18.50 0.98
N PHE A 362 4.34 -17.72 0.51
CA PHE A 362 3.14 -17.37 1.28
C PHE A 362 2.06 -18.42 1.05
N GLU A 363 1.60 -19.04 2.12
CA GLU A 363 0.62 -20.12 2.05
C GLU A 363 -0.52 -19.96 3.05
N ALA A 364 -1.63 -20.65 2.78
CA ALA A 364 -2.75 -20.72 3.72
C ALA A 364 -2.47 -21.76 4.82
N ASP A 365 -3.11 -21.59 5.97
CA ASP A 365 -3.14 -22.62 7.03
C ASP A 365 -3.74 -23.94 6.51
N GLU A 366 -3.55 -25.03 7.25
CA GLU A 366 -4.14 -26.32 6.90
C GLU A 366 -5.67 -26.24 6.85
N GLY A 367 -6.29 -26.85 5.85
CA GLY A 367 -7.74 -26.79 5.63
C GLY A 367 -8.24 -25.47 5.05
N LYS A 368 -7.34 -24.56 4.69
CA LYS A 368 -7.68 -23.25 4.08
C LYS A 368 -6.97 -23.05 2.75
N SER A 369 -7.47 -22.09 1.99
CA SER A 369 -6.86 -21.62 0.73
C SER A 369 -6.66 -20.11 0.75
N ILE A 370 -5.68 -19.65 -0.02
CA ILE A 370 -5.52 -18.25 -0.38
C ILE A 370 -6.49 -17.93 -1.52
N VAL A 371 -7.19 -16.84 -1.38
CA VAL A 371 -8.05 -16.27 -2.41
C VAL A 371 -7.53 -14.89 -2.77
N SER A 372 -7.19 -14.69 -4.04
CA SER A 372 -6.84 -13.39 -4.63
C SER A 372 -8.07 -12.83 -5.34
N ALA A 373 -8.52 -11.65 -4.96
CA ALA A 373 -9.59 -10.92 -5.61
C ALA A 373 -9.04 -9.60 -6.18
N ASP A 374 -8.90 -9.52 -7.49
CA ASP A 374 -8.19 -8.44 -8.21
C ASP A 374 -9.14 -7.71 -9.18
N TYR A 375 -9.15 -6.37 -9.13
CA TYR A 375 -9.97 -5.59 -10.07
C TYR A 375 -9.38 -5.61 -11.49
N ALA A 376 -10.10 -6.17 -12.44
CA ALA A 376 -9.69 -6.26 -13.84
C ALA A 376 -9.62 -4.87 -14.50
N GLY A 377 -8.39 -4.36 -14.67
CA GLY A 377 -8.17 -3.09 -15.36
C GLY A 377 -8.78 -1.87 -14.67
N GLN A 378 -8.74 -1.82 -13.35
CA GLN A 378 -9.34 -0.80 -12.49
C GLN A 378 -9.09 0.63 -12.99
N GLU A 379 -7.82 1.01 -13.18
CA GLU A 379 -7.46 2.40 -13.53
C GLU A 379 -8.06 2.82 -14.89
N LEU A 380 -8.16 1.91 -15.86
CA LEU A 380 -8.71 2.25 -17.17
C LEU A 380 -10.25 2.35 -17.16
N ARG A 381 -10.94 1.51 -16.36
CA ARG A 381 -12.38 1.66 -16.10
C ARG A 381 -12.68 2.98 -15.38
N LEU A 382 -11.85 3.33 -14.40
CA LEU A 382 -11.98 4.61 -13.69
C LEU A 382 -11.63 5.80 -14.59
N LEU A 383 -10.69 5.65 -15.55
CA LEU A 383 -10.45 6.66 -16.58
C LEU A 383 -11.71 6.90 -17.41
N ALA A 384 -12.37 5.84 -17.88
CA ALA A 384 -13.62 5.95 -18.64
C ALA A 384 -14.70 6.70 -17.85
N ILE A 385 -14.87 6.37 -16.56
CA ILE A 385 -15.83 7.01 -15.65
C ILE A 385 -15.50 8.48 -15.41
N VAL A 386 -14.26 8.78 -15.04
CA VAL A 386 -13.81 10.14 -14.69
C VAL A 386 -13.82 11.06 -15.92
N SER A 387 -13.48 10.53 -17.09
CA SER A 387 -13.50 11.30 -18.34
C SER A 387 -14.90 11.45 -18.93
N GLY A 388 -15.79 10.50 -18.66
CA GLY A 388 -17.08 10.39 -19.35
C GLY A 388 -16.91 10.09 -20.83
N ASP A 389 -15.79 9.48 -21.25
CA ASP A 389 -15.53 9.15 -22.64
C ASP A 389 -16.44 8.03 -23.12
N GLU A 390 -17.33 8.35 -24.06
CA GLU A 390 -18.35 7.42 -24.55
C GLU A 390 -17.72 6.20 -25.24
N THR A 391 -16.60 6.36 -25.96
CA THR A 391 -15.92 5.26 -26.64
C THR A 391 -15.32 4.27 -25.65
N LEU A 392 -14.69 4.75 -24.58
CA LEU A 392 -14.16 3.88 -23.52
C LEU A 392 -15.29 3.21 -22.72
N ILE A 393 -16.34 3.96 -22.39
CA ILE A 393 -17.53 3.42 -21.68
C ILE A 393 -18.18 2.31 -22.52
N ASP A 394 -18.37 2.57 -23.81
CA ASP A 394 -18.92 1.61 -24.77
C ASP A 394 -18.02 0.36 -24.90
N ALA A 395 -16.69 0.56 -24.94
CA ALA A 395 -15.75 -0.54 -25.00
C ALA A 395 -15.94 -1.53 -23.85
N PHE A 396 -16.06 -1.01 -22.61
CA PHE A 396 -16.29 -1.86 -21.44
C PHE A 396 -17.66 -2.51 -21.44
N LYS A 397 -18.72 -1.76 -21.77
CA LYS A 397 -20.10 -2.31 -21.86
C LYS A 397 -20.24 -3.42 -22.90
N GLN A 398 -19.51 -3.33 -24.00
CA GLN A 398 -19.51 -4.34 -25.06
C GLN A 398 -18.43 -5.43 -24.88
N ASN A 399 -17.72 -5.44 -23.73
CA ASN A 399 -16.64 -6.37 -23.44
C ASN A 399 -15.52 -6.38 -24.52
N LEU A 400 -15.19 -5.21 -25.08
CA LEU A 400 -14.06 -5.04 -25.98
C LEU A 400 -12.75 -5.03 -25.18
N ASP A 401 -11.62 -5.34 -25.84
CA ASP A 401 -10.29 -5.14 -25.26
C ASP A 401 -9.80 -3.70 -25.53
N PRO A 402 -9.79 -2.80 -24.50
CA PRO A 402 -9.42 -1.41 -24.74
C PRO A 402 -7.92 -1.24 -25.06
N HIS A 403 -7.09 -2.22 -24.71
CA HIS A 403 -5.66 -2.19 -25.08
C HIS A 403 -5.45 -2.53 -26.55
N LEU A 404 -6.18 -3.52 -27.04
CA LEU A 404 -6.17 -3.86 -28.47
C LEU A 404 -6.84 -2.76 -29.30
N MET A 405 -7.90 -2.12 -28.79
CA MET A 405 -8.52 -0.96 -29.44
C MET A 405 -7.52 0.21 -29.60
N THR A 406 -6.75 0.49 -28.58
CA THR A 406 -5.71 1.55 -28.63
C THR A 406 -4.61 1.15 -29.61
N GLY A 407 -4.13 -0.11 -29.58
CA GLY A 407 -3.19 -0.64 -30.57
C GLY A 407 -3.72 -0.53 -31.99
N ASN A 408 -4.97 -0.94 -32.22
CA ASN A 408 -5.64 -0.82 -33.52
C ASN A 408 -5.68 0.64 -34.02
N ALA A 409 -6.03 1.59 -33.16
CA ALA A 409 -6.08 3.02 -33.51
C ALA A 409 -4.69 3.59 -33.82
N VAL A 410 -3.68 3.27 -32.99
CA VAL A 410 -2.32 3.80 -33.12
C VAL A 410 -1.63 3.25 -34.37
N PHE A 411 -1.70 1.94 -34.58
CA PHE A 411 -1.00 1.24 -35.66
C PHE A 411 -1.82 1.10 -36.95
N GLY A 412 -3.14 1.31 -36.90
CA GLY A 412 -4.00 1.22 -38.08
C GLY A 412 -4.22 -0.24 -38.54
N LEU A 413 -4.48 -1.16 -37.60
CA LEU A 413 -4.60 -2.59 -37.90
C LEU A 413 -5.87 -2.96 -38.66
N GLY A 414 -6.86 -2.08 -38.72
CA GLY A 414 -8.12 -2.30 -39.46
C GLY A 414 -9.08 -3.27 -38.79
N LEU A 415 -8.91 -3.56 -37.47
CA LEU A 415 -9.77 -4.48 -36.74
C LEU A 415 -11.14 -3.84 -36.48
N THR A 416 -12.19 -4.64 -36.63
CA THR A 416 -13.56 -4.26 -36.28
C THR A 416 -13.84 -4.40 -34.79
N LYS A 417 -14.88 -3.72 -34.30
CA LYS A 417 -15.30 -3.87 -32.88
C LYS A 417 -15.60 -5.32 -32.53
N GLU A 418 -16.26 -6.07 -33.43
CA GLU A 418 -16.62 -7.47 -33.17
C GLU A 418 -15.37 -8.35 -32.97
N GLN A 419 -14.34 -8.15 -33.79
CA GLN A 419 -13.06 -8.87 -33.65
C GLN A 419 -12.30 -8.55 -32.37
N MET A 420 -12.54 -7.38 -31.78
CA MET A 420 -11.91 -6.96 -30.51
C MET A 420 -12.75 -7.32 -29.27
N LYS A 421 -13.91 -7.95 -29.43
CA LYS A 421 -14.68 -8.48 -28.29
C LYS A 421 -13.99 -9.68 -27.68
N ARG A 422 -13.79 -9.66 -26.36
CA ARG A 422 -13.16 -10.78 -25.63
C ARG A 422 -13.94 -12.09 -25.71
N THR A 423 -15.21 -12.04 -26.10
CA THR A 423 -16.11 -13.20 -26.29
C THR A 423 -16.20 -13.67 -27.74
N SER A 424 -15.53 -13.02 -28.70
CA SER A 424 -15.53 -13.47 -30.10
C SER A 424 -14.60 -14.65 -30.30
N ASP A 425 -14.93 -15.53 -31.22
CA ASP A 425 -14.13 -16.71 -31.55
C ASP A 425 -12.72 -16.33 -32.08
N GLU A 426 -12.65 -15.22 -32.83
CA GLU A 426 -11.40 -14.72 -33.43
C GLU A 426 -10.48 -14.00 -32.41
N TYR A 427 -11.03 -13.55 -31.27
CA TYR A 427 -10.31 -12.66 -30.34
C TYR A 427 -9.00 -13.27 -29.83
N LYS A 428 -9.01 -14.57 -29.49
CA LYS A 428 -7.84 -15.23 -28.93
C LYS A 428 -6.67 -15.24 -29.92
N GLU A 429 -6.97 -15.58 -31.18
CA GLU A 429 -5.99 -15.61 -32.27
C GLU A 429 -5.47 -14.19 -32.58
N LEU A 430 -6.38 -13.21 -32.70
CA LEU A 430 -6.01 -11.81 -32.96
C LEU A 430 -5.22 -11.19 -31.82
N LYS A 431 -5.54 -11.52 -30.56
CA LYS A 431 -4.77 -11.08 -29.40
C LYS A 431 -3.34 -11.60 -29.40
N GLU A 432 -3.14 -12.85 -29.83
CA GLU A 432 -1.80 -13.44 -29.97
C GLU A 432 -1.06 -12.82 -31.17
N LEU A 433 -1.74 -12.67 -32.30
CA LEU A 433 -1.16 -12.08 -33.54
C LEU A 433 -0.70 -10.64 -33.33
N TYR A 434 -1.48 -9.82 -32.59
CA TYR A 434 -1.22 -8.40 -32.33
C TYR A 434 -0.79 -8.14 -30.88
N ASP A 435 -0.14 -9.12 -30.22
CA ASP A 435 0.28 -8.96 -28.82
C ASP A 435 1.24 -7.79 -28.63
N HIS A 436 2.13 -7.54 -29.59
CA HIS A 436 3.06 -6.41 -29.56
C HIS A 436 2.32 -5.06 -29.60
N GLU A 437 1.42 -4.86 -30.55
CA GLU A 437 0.64 -3.62 -30.70
C GLU A 437 -0.32 -3.42 -29.52
N ARG A 438 -0.91 -4.50 -29.03
CA ARG A 438 -1.72 -4.50 -27.81
C ARG A 438 -0.90 -4.11 -26.59
N HIS A 439 0.33 -4.66 -26.47
CA HIS A 439 1.25 -4.32 -25.39
C HIS A 439 1.65 -2.84 -25.44
N ILE A 440 1.96 -2.31 -26.62
CA ILE A 440 2.23 -0.87 -26.80
C ILE A 440 0.96 -0.05 -26.51
N GLY A 441 -0.20 -0.48 -26.96
CA GLY A 441 -1.49 0.15 -26.62
C GLY A 441 -1.67 0.27 -25.11
N LYS A 442 -1.37 -0.79 -24.36
CA LYS A 442 -1.42 -0.83 -22.91
C LYS A 442 -0.35 0.05 -22.25
N ASN A 443 0.92 -0.27 -22.50
CA ASN A 443 2.05 0.25 -21.72
C ASN A 443 2.71 1.47 -22.38
N GLY A 444 2.43 1.73 -23.66
CA GLY A 444 2.88 2.91 -24.38
C GLY A 444 1.89 4.08 -24.32
N TYR A 445 0.59 3.81 -24.34
CA TYR A 445 -0.43 4.86 -24.44
C TYR A 445 -1.42 4.85 -23.26
N ASN A 446 -2.20 3.79 -23.02
CA ASN A 446 -3.30 3.81 -22.05
C ASN A 446 -2.84 4.21 -20.63
N PHE A 447 -1.88 3.51 -20.06
CA PHE A 447 -1.37 3.88 -18.74
C PHE A 447 -0.50 5.14 -18.76
N PRO A 448 0.48 5.31 -19.67
CA PRO A 448 1.31 6.51 -19.68
C PRO A 448 0.52 7.82 -19.81
N ILE A 449 -0.56 7.85 -20.58
CA ILE A 449 -1.41 9.04 -20.71
C ILE A 449 -2.13 9.37 -19.41
N ILE A 450 -2.61 8.36 -18.67
CA ILE A 450 -3.17 8.55 -17.32
C ILE A 450 -2.13 9.21 -16.40
N TYR A 451 -0.86 8.80 -16.52
CA TYR A 451 0.25 9.36 -15.76
C TYR A 451 0.82 10.66 -16.35
N GLY A 452 0.23 11.16 -17.44
CA GLY A 452 0.60 12.41 -18.10
C GLY A 452 1.97 12.36 -18.77
N THR A 453 2.35 11.21 -19.33
CA THR A 453 3.59 11.03 -20.08
C THR A 453 3.55 11.87 -21.36
N THR A 454 4.72 12.37 -21.79
CA THR A 454 4.91 13.13 -23.03
C THR A 454 5.33 12.20 -24.18
N SER A 455 5.33 12.71 -25.44
CA SER A 455 5.88 12.02 -26.60
C SER A 455 7.29 11.49 -26.36
N TYR A 456 8.15 12.31 -25.74
CA TYR A 456 9.48 11.88 -25.30
C TYR A 456 9.46 10.65 -24.36
N GLY A 457 8.55 10.64 -23.38
CA GLY A 457 8.42 9.52 -22.44
C GLY A 457 7.89 8.25 -23.13
N ILE A 458 6.95 8.37 -24.05
CA ILE A 458 6.44 7.24 -24.85
C ILE A 458 7.53 6.70 -25.78
N ALA A 459 8.18 7.57 -26.54
CA ALA A 459 9.29 7.21 -27.42
C ALA A 459 10.38 6.42 -26.67
N ARG A 460 10.77 6.93 -25.50
CA ARG A 460 11.73 6.28 -24.62
C ARG A 460 11.30 4.87 -24.16
N ASN A 461 10.02 4.68 -23.85
CA ASN A 461 9.51 3.43 -23.28
C ASN A 461 9.20 2.38 -24.36
N THR A 462 8.86 2.82 -25.59
CA THR A 462 8.42 1.93 -26.69
C THR A 462 9.48 1.74 -27.77
N GLY A 463 10.51 2.60 -27.81
CA GLY A 463 11.57 2.55 -28.81
C GLY A 463 11.20 3.20 -30.16
N VAL A 464 10.01 3.80 -30.30
CA VAL A 464 9.63 4.56 -31.50
C VAL A 464 10.24 5.95 -31.49
N SER A 465 10.21 6.67 -32.62
CA SER A 465 10.63 8.08 -32.68
C SER A 465 9.68 8.98 -31.87
N GLU A 466 10.13 10.16 -31.50
CA GLU A 466 9.29 11.12 -30.76
C GLU A 466 8.13 11.63 -31.65
N GLU A 467 8.33 11.73 -32.97
CA GLU A 467 7.29 12.10 -33.92
C GLU A 467 6.21 11.01 -34.04
N GLU A 468 6.61 9.73 -34.10
CA GLU A 468 5.67 8.60 -34.08
C GLU A 468 4.90 8.52 -32.75
N ALA A 469 5.59 8.75 -31.64
CA ALA A 469 4.97 8.79 -30.32
C ALA A 469 3.93 9.94 -30.23
N GLN A 470 4.24 11.13 -30.77
CA GLN A 470 3.29 12.24 -30.81
C GLN A 470 2.10 11.94 -31.72
N ALA A 471 2.33 11.39 -32.91
CA ALA A 471 1.26 10.95 -33.80
C ALA A 471 0.35 9.89 -33.14
N GLY A 472 0.94 8.97 -32.36
CA GLY A 472 0.19 8.01 -31.57
C GLY A 472 -0.65 8.64 -30.45
N ILE A 473 -0.14 9.66 -29.75
CA ILE A 473 -0.89 10.45 -28.77
C ILE A 473 -2.08 11.14 -29.43
N ASP A 474 -1.90 11.72 -30.62
CA ASP A 474 -2.97 12.39 -31.33
C ASP A 474 -4.07 11.42 -31.78
N LYS A 475 -3.68 10.23 -32.27
CA LYS A 475 -4.62 9.15 -32.59
C LYS A 475 -5.38 8.65 -31.34
N PHE A 476 -4.68 8.49 -30.21
CA PHE A 476 -5.31 8.15 -28.94
C PHE A 476 -6.41 9.15 -28.57
N PHE A 477 -6.09 10.43 -28.56
CA PHE A 477 -7.07 11.47 -28.21
C PHE A 477 -8.15 11.70 -29.26
N ASN A 478 -7.93 11.31 -30.52
CA ASN A 478 -8.98 11.28 -31.54
C ASN A 478 -9.93 10.09 -31.33
N THR A 479 -9.41 8.98 -30.81
CA THR A 479 -10.21 7.80 -30.44
C THR A 479 -10.99 8.03 -29.14
N TYR A 480 -10.37 8.73 -28.19
CA TYR A 480 -10.93 9.01 -26.85
C TYR A 480 -10.97 10.52 -26.56
N PRO A 481 -11.84 11.29 -27.25
CA PRO A 481 -11.88 12.75 -27.10
C PRO A 481 -12.31 13.21 -25.72
N GLY A 482 -13.16 12.45 -25.02
CA GLY A 482 -13.60 12.74 -23.66
C GLY A 482 -12.44 12.74 -22.66
N VAL A 483 -11.40 11.92 -22.88
CA VAL A 483 -10.20 11.92 -22.04
C VAL A 483 -9.45 13.25 -22.18
N ARG A 484 -9.28 13.75 -23.42
CA ARG A 484 -8.65 15.07 -23.66
C ARG A 484 -9.42 16.20 -22.97
N ASP A 485 -10.74 16.19 -23.07
CA ASP A 485 -11.60 17.18 -22.44
C ASP A 485 -11.52 17.14 -20.91
N ALA A 486 -11.49 15.96 -20.33
CA ALA A 486 -11.33 15.78 -18.88
C ALA A 486 -9.98 16.32 -18.38
N ILE A 487 -8.89 16.06 -19.10
CA ILE A 487 -7.55 16.62 -18.78
C ILE A 487 -7.59 18.14 -18.82
N ASN A 488 -8.22 18.73 -19.85
CA ASN A 488 -8.33 20.19 -20.00
C ASN A 488 -9.18 20.82 -18.89
N LYS A 489 -10.31 20.20 -18.53
CA LYS A 489 -11.16 20.62 -17.40
C LYS A 489 -10.41 20.54 -16.08
N CYS A 490 -9.70 19.45 -15.82
CA CYS A 490 -8.88 19.26 -14.63
C CYS A 490 -7.78 20.33 -14.53
N THR A 491 -7.09 20.60 -15.64
CA THR A 491 -6.05 21.64 -15.74
C THR A 491 -6.60 23.03 -15.43
N SER A 492 -7.74 23.37 -16.02
CA SER A 492 -8.41 24.66 -15.81
C SER A 492 -8.89 24.82 -14.36
N PHE A 493 -9.42 23.76 -13.77
CA PHE A 493 -9.84 23.74 -12.38
C PHE A 493 -8.66 23.91 -11.42
N LEU A 494 -7.55 23.19 -11.64
CA LEU A 494 -6.34 23.33 -10.83
C LEU A 494 -5.78 24.74 -10.86
N LYS A 495 -5.72 25.38 -12.02
CA LYS A 495 -5.27 26.80 -12.16
C LYS A 495 -6.08 27.74 -11.29
N LYS A 496 -7.38 27.50 -11.18
CA LYS A 496 -8.30 28.37 -10.44
C LYS A 496 -8.31 28.07 -8.93
N CYS A 497 -8.26 26.77 -8.55
CA CYS A 497 -8.59 26.33 -7.20
C CYS A 497 -7.38 25.85 -6.38
N TRP A 498 -6.21 25.65 -6.99
CA TRP A 498 -5.00 25.12 -6.35
C TRP A 498 -5.16 23.72 -5.74
N HIS A 499 -6.21 23.04 -6.10
CA HIS A 499 -6.47 21.64 -5.74
C HIS A 499 -7.38 20.99 -6.78
N VAL A 500 -7.44 19.66 -6.74
CA VAL A 500 -8.45 18.85 -7.44
C VAL A 500 -9.19 17.97 -6.45
N ARG A 501 -10.33 17.41 -6.85
CA ARG A 501 -11.16 16.51 -6.04
C ARG A 501 -11.56 15.28 -6.85
N SER A 502 -11.42 14.09 -6.28
CA SER A 502 -11.99 12.85 -6.83
C SER A 502 -13.52 12.86 -6.77
N LEU A 503 -14.16 11.87 -7.35
CA LEU A 503 -15.63 11.67 -7.23
C LEU A 503 -16.07 11.47 -5.77
N THR A 504 -15.22 10.91 -4.92
CA THR A 504 -15.45 10.73 -3.48
C THR A 504 -15.16 11.98 -2.65
N ARG A 505 -14.86 13.09 -3.31
CA ARG A 505 -14.46 14.36 -2.68
C ARG A 505 -13.05 14.38 -2.07
N ARG A 506 -12.26 13.30 -2.14
CA ARG A 506 -10.84 13.33 -1.72
C ARG A 506 -10.11 14.45 -2.42
N ARG A 507 -9.31 15.20 -1.68
CA ARG A 507 -8.63 16.41 -2.19
C ARG A 507 -7.15 16.13 -2.45
N ARG A 508 -6.61 16.83 -3.46
CA ARG A 508 -5.17 16.92 -3.73
C ARG A 508 -4.80 18.35 -4.01
N ARG A 509 -3.97 18.96 -3.16
CA ARG A 509 -3.49 20.35 -3.31
C ARG A 509 -2.19 20.35 -4.09
N LEU A 510 -2.12 21.15 -5.12
CA LEU A 510 -1.01 21.21 -6.05
C LEU A 510 -0.75 22.65 -6.45
N ASP A 511 0.52 23.01 -6.58
CA ASP A 511 0.93 24.32 -7.08
C ASP A 511 0.79 24.36 -8.62
N PRO A 512 -0.14 25.16 -9.17
CA PRO A 512 -0.36 25.25 -10.62
C PRO A 512 0.79 25.92 -11.39
N ASN A 513 1.75 26.53 -10.69
CA ASN A 513 2.94 27.11 -11.33
C ASN A 513 3.99 26.04 -11.70
N GLN A 514 3.86 24.81 -11.19
CA GLN A 514 4.73 23.70 -11.50
C GLN A 514 4.13 22.84 -12.63
N LYS A 515 4.83 22.64 -13.74
CA LYS A 515 4.38 21.81 -14.88
C LYS A 515 3.97 20.38 -14.47
N LYS A 516 4.68 19.77 -13.49
CA LYS A 516 4.36 18.43 -12.99
C LYS A 516 2.98 18.34 -12.32
N SER A 517 2.48 19.43 -11.75
CA SER A 517 1.21 19.46 -11.02
C SER A 517 0.01 19.09 -11.88
N TYR A 518 0.00 19.44 -13.16
CA TYR A 518 -1.09 19.11 -14.08
C TYR A 518 -1.21 17.61 -14.30
N ARG A 519 -0.07 16.93 -14.45
CA ARG A 519 -0.02 15.47 -14.58
C ARG A 519 -0.45 14.78 -13.28
N GLN A 520 0.07 15.26 -12.15
CA GLN A 520 -0.30 14.75 -10.83
C GLN A 520 -1.78 14.96 -10.51
N ALA A 521 -2.37 16.06 -10.96
CA ALA A 521 -3.78 16.37 -10.75
C ALA A 521 -4.70 15.36 -11.45
N PHE A 522 -4.50 15.12 -12.74
CA PHE A 522 -5.34 14.18 -13.48
C PHE A 522 -5.15 12.74 -13.00
N ASN A 523 -3.91 12.31 -12.81
CA ASN A 523 -3.60 11.00 -12.23
C ASN A 523 -4.28 10.79 -10.87
N PHE A 524 -4.28 11.82 -10.01
CA PHE A 524 -4.93 11.75 -8.70
C PHE A 524 -6.44 11.49 -8.79
N LEU A 525 -7.14 12.03 -9.80
CA LEU A 525 -8.59 11.79 -9.94
C LEU A 525 -8.89 10.29 -10.09
N ILE A 526 -8.01 9.56 -10.74
CA ILE A 526 -8.14 8.12 -10.99
C ILE A 526 -7.61 7.33 -9.79
N GLN A 527 -6.37 7.57 -9.37
CA GLN A 527 -5.75 6.82 -8.27
C GLN A 527 -6.41 7.06 -6.91
N GLY A 528 -6.86 8.28 -6.63
CA GLY A 528 -7.60 8.59 -5.41
C GLY A 528 -8.95 7.87 -5.37
N LEU A 529 -9.67 7.83 -6.49
CA LEU A 529 -10.93 7.08 -6.59
C LEU A 529 -10.70 5.57 -6.47
N ALA A 530 -9.65 5.04 -7.11
CA ALA A 530 -9.25 3.63 -6.99
C ALA A 530 -8.96 3.25 -5.54
N SER A 531 -8.22 4.10 -4.82
CA SER A 531 -7.93 3.89 -3.40
C SER A 531 -9.19 3.87 -2.53
N ASP A 532 -10.11 4.82 -2.76
CA ASP A 532 -11.36 4.89 -1.99
C ASP A 532 -12.26 3.69 -2.27
N MET A 533 -12.25 3.18 -3.51
CA MET A 533 -12.99 1.98 -3.90
C MET A 533 -12.46 0.73 -3.17
N ILE A 534 -11.15 0.50 -3.16
CA ILE A 534 -10.52 -0.61 -2.42
C ILE A 534 -10.87 -0.54 -0.93
N ARG A 535 -10.78 0.63 -0.31
CA ARG A 535 -11.12 0.81 1.11
C ARG A 535 -12.57 0.48 1.39
N ARG A 536 -13.48 0.97 0.55
CA ARG A 536 -14.89 0.69 0.70
C ARG A 536 -15.20 -0.80 0.49
N ALA A 537 -14.57 -1.43 -0.51
CA ALA A 537 -14.66 -2.87 -0.73
C ALA A 537 -14.19 -3.65 0.50
N CYS A 538 -13.02 -3.32 1.05
CA CYS A 538 -12.50 -3.94 2.27
C CYS A 538 -13.46 -3.79 3.45
N ASN A 539 -14.03 -2.60 3.66
CA ASN A 539 -14.98 -2.37 4.73
C ASN A 539 -16.22 -3.25 4.60
N LEU A 540 -16.80 -3.31 3.40
CA LEU A 540 -18.00 -4.11 3.14
C LEU A 540 -17.72 -5.61 3.25
N VAL A 541 -16.60 -6.10 2.73
CA VAL A 541 -16.19 -7.50 2.85
C VAL A 541 -15.89 -7.85 4.31
N ARG A 542 -15.22 -6.97 5.07
CA ARG A 542 -14.99 -7.17 6.50
C ARG A 542 -16.28 -7.36 7.29
N GLU A 543 -17.29 -6.55 7.01
CA GLU A 543 -18.61 -6.69 7.65
C GLU A 543 -19.32 -7.99 7.23
N GLU A 544 -19.14 -8.45 6.00
CA GLU A 544 -19.68 -9.74 5.57
C GLU A 544 -18.96 -10.93 6.24
N ILE A 545 -17.62 -10.87 6.37
CA ILE A 545 -16.84 -11.87 7.10
C ILE A 545 -17.31 -11.97 8.57
N LYS A 546 -17.61 -10.84 9.24
CA LYS A 546 -18.16 -10.84 10.60
C LYS A 546 -19.52 -11.52 10.71
N ARG A 547 -20.36 -11.45 9.65
CA ARG A 547 -21.67 -12.12 9.61
C ARG A 547 -21.58 -13.62 9.39
N HIS A 548 -20.44 -14.07 8.84
CA HIS A 548 -20.16 -15.44 8.47
C HIS A 548 -18.89 -15.98 9.15
N PRO A 549 -18.88 -16.08 10.51
CA PRO A 549 -17.72 -16.57 11.25
C PRO A 549 -17.33 -18.01 10.89
N GLU A 550 -18.28 -18.82 10.35
CA GLU A 550 -18.04 -20.16 9.85
C GLU A 550 -17.08 -20.23 8.66
N TRP A 551 -16.93 -19.15 7.88
CA TRP A 551 -15.97 -19.10 6.78
C TRP A 551 -14.52 -19.09 7.28
N GLU A 552 -14.30 -18.72 8.55
CA GLU A 552 -12.99 -18.46 9.12
C GLU A 552 -12.11 -17.60 8.20
N ALA A 553 -12.77 -16.70 7.46
CA ALA A 553 -12.14 -15.84 6.46
C ALA A 553 -11.37 -14.71 7.13
N LYS A 554 -10.20 -14.38 6.56
CA LYS A 554 -9.33 -13.29 7.01
C LYS A 554 -8.84 -12.49 5.82
N ILE A 555 -8.85 -11.17 5.91
CA ILE A 555 -8.07 -10.32 4.98
C ILE A 555 -6.62 -10.40 5.45
N ILE A 556 -5.71 -10.85 4.58
CA ILE A 556 -4.29 -11.08 4.93
C ILE A 556 -3.32 -10.14 4.22
N MET A 557 -3.68 -9.61 3.04
CA MET A 557 -2.89 -8.61 2.31
C MET A 557 -3.80 -7.71 1.47
N ILE A 558 -3.32 -6.49 1.19
CA ILE A 558 -3.84 -5.61 0.15
C ILE A 558 -2.67 -5.23 -0.74
N VAL A 559 -2.76 -5.53 -2.04
CA VAL A 559 -1.68 -5.29 -3.01
C VAL A 559 -2.25 -4.48 -4.19
N HIS A 560 -2.09 -3.16 -4.15
CA HIS A 560 -2.62 -2.21 -5.14
C HIS A 560 -4.15 -2.27 -5.27
N ASP A 561 -4.66 -2.95 -6.29
CA ASP A 561 -6.06 -3.17 -6.64
C ASP A 561 -6.58 -4.57 -6.26
N GLU A 562 -5.76 -5.32 -5.55
CA GLU A 562 -6.03 -6.69 -5.11
C GLU A 562 -6.25 -6.76 -3.60
N ILE A 563 -7.24 -7.54 -3.18
CA ILE A 563 -7.44 -7.95 -1.79
C ILE A 563 -7.21 -9.46 -1.69
N VAL A 564 -6.33 -9.87 -0.78
CA VAL A 564 -5.97 -11.28 -0.59
C VAL A 564 -6.57 -11.78 0.73
N PHE A 565 -7.20 -12.93 0.65
CA PHE A 565 -7.87 -13.57 1.77
C PHE A 565 -7.28 -14.94 2.06
N GLU A 566 -7.47 -15.41 3.28
CA GLU A 566 -7.36 -16.81 3.67
C GLU A 566 -8.76 -17.27 4.08
N ILE A 567 -9.26 -18.36 3.47
CA ILE A 567 -10.66 -18.82 3.65
C ILE A 567 -10.66 -20.33 3.84
N LYS A 568 -11.54 -20.85 4.71
CA LYS A 568 -11.74 -22.27 4.93
C LYS A 568 -12.29 -22.97 3.68
N ASN A 569 -11.68 -24.10 3.30
CA ASN A 569 -11.96 -24.78 2.04
C ASN A 569 -13.42 -25.17 1.85
N GLU A 570 -14.11 -25.51 2.94
CA GLU A 570 -15.53 -25.88 2.92
C GLU A 570 -16.45 -24.76 2.40
N TYR A 571 -16.06 -23.49 2.56
CA TYR A 571 -16.87 -22.32 2.24
C TYR A 571 -16.32 -21.51 1.05
N LEU A 572 -15.31 -22.01 0.34
CA LEU A 572 -14.64 -21.25 -0.75
C LEU A 572 -15.62 -20.73 -1.78
N ASP A 573 -16.48 -21.58 -2.34
CA ASP A 573 -17.39 -21.21 -3.42
C ASP A 573 -18.34 -20.09 -2.99
N VAL A 574 -19.02 -20.28 -1.85
CA VAL A 574 -19.99 -19.30 -1.33
C VAL A 574 -19.31 -17.99 -0.95
N ALA A 575 -18.16 -18.07 -0.27
CA ALA A 575 -17.45 -16.89 0.19
C ALA A 575 -16.87 -16.10 -0.98
N THR A 576 -16.27 -16.76 -1.97
CA THR A 576 -15.68 -16.09 -3.14
C THR A 576 -16.72 -15.44 -4.03
N GLU A 577 -17.86 -16.09 -4.27
CA GLU A 577 -18.98 -15.49 -4.99
C GLU A 577 -19.48 -14.22 -4.30
N LYS A 578 -19.65 -14.28 -2.99
CA LYS A 578 -20.11 -13.13 -2.20
C LYS A 578 -19.08 -12.00 -2.14
N ILE A 579 -17.81 -12.31 -1.95
CA ILE A 579 -16.70 -11.34 -1.94
C ILE A 579 -16.62 -10.65 -3.31
N LYS A 580 -16.65 -11.42 -4.39
CA LYS A 580 -16.66 -10.90 -5.76
C LYS A 580 -17.82 -9.91 -5.95
N PHE A 581 -19.02 -10.31 -5.63
CA PHE A 581 -20.21 -9.46 -5.75
C PHE A 581 -20.05 -8.15 -4.96
N ILE A 582 -19.60 -8.22 -3.71
CA ILE A 582 -19.39 -7.04 -2.86
C ILE A 582 -18.35 -6.11 -3.46
N MET A 583 -17.23 -6.65 -3.95
CA MET A 583 -16.17 -5.83 -4.55
C MET A 583 -16.64 -5.15 -5.84
N GLU A 584 -17.31 -5.88 -6.73
CA GLU A 584 -17.84 -5.35 -7.99
C GLU A 584 -18.85 -4.22 -7.77
N HIS A 585 -19.60 -4.26 -6.65
CA HIS A 585 -20.63 -3.30 -6.28
C HIS A 585 -20.24 -2.39 -5.11
N ALA A 586 -18.95 -2.30 -4.79
CA ALA A 586 -18.49 -1.50 -3.66
C ALA A 586 -18.83 0.00 -3.78
N MET A 587 -19.01 0.48 -5.01
CA MET A 587 -19.42 1.85 -5.32
C MET A 587 -20.48 1.85 -6.41
N ASP A 588 -21.43 2.77 -6.32
CA ASP A 588 -22.40 3.02 -7.39
C ASP A 588 -21.71 3.82 -8.51
N LEU A 589 -21.26 3.10 -9.53
CA LEU A 589 -20.52 3.63 -10.68
C LEU A 589 -21.24 3.29 -11.99
N PRO A 590 -21.10 4.11 -13.04
CA PRO A 590 -21.78 3.87 -14.32
C PRO A 590 -21.22 2.70 -15.14
N LEU A 591 -20.17 2.06 -14.67
CA LEU A 591 -19.57 0.85 -15.25
C LEU A 591 -19.36 -0.19 -14.15
N ASP A 592 -19.60 -1.44 -14.48
CA ASP A 592 -19.28 -2.56 -13.60
C ASP A 592 -17.76 -2.66 -13.39
N MET A 593 -17.38 -2.86 -12.15
CA MET A 593 -15.99 -3.03 -11.76
C MET A 593 -15.69 -4.52 -11.62
N GLU A 594 -15.36 -5.16 -12.74
CA GLU A 594 -15.11 -6.59 -12.82
C GLU A 594 -13.97 -7.03 -11.87
N VAL A 595 -14.18 -8.14 -11.15
CA VAL A 595 -13.22 -8.74 -10.23
C VAL A 595 -12.87 -10.16 -10.68
N GLU A 596 -11.58 -10.42 -10.82
CA GLU A 596 -11.03 -11.74 -11.09
C GLU A 596 -10.71 -12.44 -9.76
N ILE A 597 -11.12 -13.70 -9.63
CA ILE A 597 -10.85 -14.53 -8.45
C ILE A 597 -9.86 -15.62 -8.81
N GLY A 598 -8.75 -15.67 -8.09
CA GLY A 598 -7.83 -16.80 -8.12
C GLY A 598 -7.82 -17.52 -6.77
N ILE A 599 -7.70 -18.84 -6.79
CA ILE A 599 -7.70 -19.70 -5.59
C ILE A 599 -6.51 -20.64 -5.65
N GLY A 600 -5.78 -20.77 -4.55
CA GLY A 600 -4.64 -21.68 -4.47
C GLY A 600 -4.24 -21.98 -3.02
N LYS A 601 -3.38 -22.95 -2.84
CA LYS A 601 -2.75 -23.21 -1.53
C LYS A 601 -1.74 -22.13 -1.18
N THR A 602 -1.08 -21.58 -2.21
CA THR A 602 -0.11 -20.50 -2.09
C THR A 602 -0.60 -19.24 -2.80
N TYR A 603 0.01 -18.10 -2.48
CA TYR A 603 -0.31 -16.84 -3.14
C TYR A 603 0.09 -16.86 -4.63
N SER A 604 1.11 -17.65 -5.01
CA SER A 604 1.49 -17.81 -6.42
C SER A 604 0.44 -18.59 -7.21
N GLU A 605 -0.11 -19.66 -6.63
CA GLU A 605 -1.17 -20.48 -7.25
C GLU A 605 -2.51 -19.71 -7.38
N ALA A 606 -2.74 -18.75 -6.52
CA ALA A 606 -3.93 -17.89 -6.54
C ALA A 606 -3.82 -16.72 -7.56
N LYS A 607 -2.80 -16.70 -8.42
CA LYS A 607 -2.53 -15.68 -9.46
C LYS A 607 -2.57 -16.30 -10.88
#